data_0224fd4ae79adb97b58af6918e40f07c
#
_entry.id   0224fd4ae79adb97b58af6918e40f07c
#
_cell.length_a   1.000
_cell.length_b   1.000
_cell.length_c   1.000
_cell.angle_alpha   90.00
_cell.angle_beta   90.00
_cell.angle_gamma   90.00
#
_symmetry.space_group_name_H-M   'P 1'
#
loop_
_entity.id
_entity.type
_entity.pdbx_description
1 polymer ?
#
loop_
_entity_poly.entity_id
_entity_poly.type
_entity_poly.pdbx_seq_one_letter_code
_entity_poly.pdbx_strand_id
1 'polypeptide(L)'
;MRIRMNAPTFDHVLIVASDLERSIEFYTLIGFEHLETIQRPNDRVAVMRLGGVKVEIMNLPEGEETLREPRRLTDLGFRHIGFKVYDLTSVYERLKDKISFDSPPRKIQGRGNRMTVFFKDPDGVEMHFVQE
;
A
#
# COMPACT_ATOMS: atom_id res chain seq x y z
N MET A 1 2.30 -10.80 25.92
CA MET A 1 1.14 -10.97 24.99
C MET A 1 0.78 -12.44 24.90
N ARG A 2 -0.49 -12.75 25.04
CA ARG A 2 -0.96 -14.13 24.90
C ARG A 2 -1.36 -14.40 23.46
N ILE A 3 -0.76 -15.43 22.85
CA ILE A 3 -1.14 -15.87 21.51
C ILE A 3 -2.33 -16.82 21.66
N ARG A 4 -3.40 -16.56 20.92
CA ARG A 4 -4.56 -17.44 20.89
C ARG A 4 -4.26 -18.64 20.00
N MET A 5 -4.45 -19.84 20.55
CA MET A 5 -4.37 -21.05 19.75
C MET A 5 -5.51 -21.04 18.72
N ASN A 6 -5.23 -21.47 17.50
CA ASN A 6 -6.16 -21.51 16.37
C ASN A 6 -6.61 -20.14 15.84
N ALA A 7 -6.10 -19.04 16.40
CA ALA A 7 -6.32 -17.72 15.78
C ALA A 7 -5.38 -17.56 14.59
N PRO A 8 -5.87 -17.09 13.44
CA PRO A 8 -4.99 -16.81 12.32
C PRO A 8 -4.07 -15.62 12.61
N THR A 9 -2.97 -15.56 11.90
CA THR A 9 -2.13 -14.37 11.85
C THR A 9 -2.25 -13.75 10.47
N PHE A 10 -2.06 -12.45 10.40
CA PHE A 10 -2.13 -11.75 9.12
C PHE A 10 -0.88 -12.10 8.29
N ASP A 11 -1.07 -12.57 7.07
CA ASP A 11 0.05 -12.95 6.20
C ASP A 11 0.34 -11.93 5.12
N HIS A 12 -0.63 -11.64 4.26
CA HIS A 12 -0.37 -10.73 3.15
C HIS A 12 -1.66 -10.12 2.59
N VAL A 13 -1.45 -9.04 1.82
CA VAL A 13 -2.44 -8.46 0.92
C VAL A 13 -1.92 -8.64 -0.50
N LEU A 14 -2.78 -9.03 -1.43
CA LEU A 14 -2.40 -9.12 -2.84
C LEU A 14 -3.02 -7.95 -3.60
N ILE A 15 -2.18 -7.30 -4.41
CA ILE A 15 -2.53 -6.15 -5.23
C ILE A 15 -2.23 -6.51 -6.69
N VAL A 16 -3.09 -6.10 -7.61
CA VAL A 16 -2.86 -6.29 -9.04
C VAL A 16 -2.30 -5.00 -9.63
N ALA A 17 -1.20 -5.10 -10.35
CA ALA A 17 -0.51 -3.97 -10.94
C ALA A 17 -0.51 -4.06 -12.48
N SER A 18 -0.63 -2.91 -13.13
CA SER A 18 -0.51 -2.83 -14.59
C SER A 18 0.94 -2.94 -15.05
N ASP A 19 1.88 -2.47 -14.23
CA ASP A 19 3.33 -2.49 -14.51
C ASP A 19 4.05 -2.93 -13.23
N LEU A 20 4.48 -4.19 -13.21
CA LEU A 20 5.04 -4.79 -12.00
C LEU A 20 6.31 -4.07 -11.53
N GLU A 21 7.22 -3.77 -12.46
CA GLU A 21 8.49 -3.12 -12.11
C GLU A 21 8.26 -1.72 -11.52
N ARG A 22 7.32 -0.97 -12.07
CA ARG A 22 6.97 0.34 -11.55
C ARG A 22 6.38 0.23 -10.14
N SER A 23 5.55 -0.77 -9.90
CA SER A 23 4.97 -0.98 -8.57
C SER A 23 6.02 -1.44 -7.56
N ILE A 24 6.94 -2.32 -7.95
CA ILE A 24 8.07 -2.73 -7.09
C ILE A 24 8.87 -1.50 -6.68
N GLU A 25 9.18 -0.62 -7.62
CA GLU A 25 9.93 0.60 -7.35
C GLU A 25 9.17 1.51 -6.38
N PHE A 26 7.87 1.69 -6.60
CA PHE A 26 7.04 2.51 -5.72
C PHE A 26 7.01 1.96 -4.28
N TYR A 27 6.75 0.66 -4.12
CA TYR A 27 6.69 0.06 -2.77
C TYR A 27 8.04 0.06 -2.08
N THR A 28 9.12 -0.11 -2.83
CA THR A 28 10.48 0.04 -2.29
C THR A 28 10.72 1.46 -1.80
N LEU A 29 10.25 2.46 -2.55
CA LEU A 29 10.41 3.87 -2.20
C LEU A 29 9.74 4.21 -0.87
N ILE A 30 8.58 3.61 -0.57
CA ILE A 30 7.87 3.86 0.69
C ILE A 30 8.35 2.98 1.84
N GLY A 31 9.32 2.11 1.62
CA GLY A 31 9.98 1.37 2.68
C GLY A 31 9.92 -0.14 2.61
N PHE A 32 9.26 -0.72 1.61
CA PHE A 32 9.20 -2.18 1.47
C PHE A 32 10.50 -2.75 0.95
N GLU A 33 10.80 -3.97 1.37
CA GLU A 33 11.91 -4.78 0.85
C GLU A 33 11.35 -5.78 -0.17
N HIS A 34 11.91 -5.78 -1.37
CA HIS A 34 11.55 -6.76 -2.40
C HIS A 34 12.27 -8.07 -2.08
N LEU A 35 11.53 -9.09 -1.68
CA LEU A 35 12.10 -10.38 -1.29
C LEU A 35 12.39 -11.28 -2.49
N GLU A 36 11.41 -11.42 -3.39
CA GLU A 36 11.52 -12.28 -4.57
C GLU A 36 10.41 -11.97 -5.55
N THR A 37 10.57 -12.43 -6.77
CA THR A 37 9.52 -12.44 -7.78
C THR A 37 9.30 -13.88 -8.24
N ILE A 38 8.06 -14.35 -8.10
CA ILE A 38 7.67 -15.71 -8.44
C ILE A 38 7.11 -15.72 -9.85
N GLN A 39 7.69 -16.51 -10.74
CA GLN A 39 7.18 -16.71 -12.09
C GLN A 39 6.13 -17.79 -12.05
N ARG A 40 4.94 -17.49 -12.58
CA ARG A 40 3.85 -18.46 -12.75
C ARG A 40 3.51 -18.57 -14.23
N PRO A 41 2.68 -19.56 -14.65
CA PRO A 41 2.39 -19.74 -16.08
C PRO A 41 1.81 -18.50 -16.77
N ASN A 42 0.93 -17.74 -16.09
CA ASN A 42 0.22 -16.63 -16.72
C ASN A 42 0.57 -15.26 -16.15
N ASP A 43 1.38 -15.20 -15.09
CA ASP A 43 1.71 -13.94 -14.45
C ASP A 43 3.00 -14.06 -13.63
N ARG A 44 3.36 -12.97 -12.96
CA ARG A 44 4.44 -12.92 -11.99
C ARG A 44 3.90 -12.29 -10.71
N VAL A 45 4.43 -12.69 -9.57
CA VAL A 45 4.08 -12.12 -8.27
C VAL A 45 5.34 -11.67 -7.57
N ALA A 46 5.43 -10.37 -7.29
CA ALA A 46 6.50 -9.82 -6.47
C ALA A 46 6.07 -9.88 -5.00
N VAL A 47 6.93 -10.45 -4.16
CA VAL A 47 6.70 -10.50 -2.72
C VAL A 47 7.47 -9.36 -2.07
N MET A 48 6.75 -8.42 -1.46
CA MET A 48 7.31 -7.25 -0.78
C MET A 48 7.03 -7.35 0.71
N ARG A 49 7.99 -6.96 1.53
CA ARG A 49 7.85 -7.03 2.99
C ARG A 49 8.09 -5.67 3.63
N LEU A 50 7.25 -5.34 4.62
CA LEU A 50 7.45 -4.20 5.51
C LEU A 50 7.22 -4.68 6.93
N GLY A 51 8.32 -4.85 7.71
CA GLY A 51 8.21 -5.45 9.04
C GLY A 51 7.63 -6.84 8.98
N GLY A 52 6.57 -7.09 9.75
CA GLY A 52 5.90 -8.38 9.80
C GLY A 52 4.79 -8.57 8.77
N VAL A 53 4.61 -7.63 7.85
CA VAL A 53 3.53 -7.66 6.87
C VAL A 53 4.08 -7.76 5.46
N LYS A 54 3.44 -8.57 4.63
CA LYS A 54 3.77 -8.69 3.22
C LYS A 54 2.68 -8.09 2.34
N VAL A 55 3.12 -7.48 1.25
CA VAL A 55 2.27 -7.12 0.12
C VAL A 55 2.80 -7.91 -1.07
N GLU A 56 1.91 -8.70 -1.69
CA GLU A 56 2.22 -9.40 -2.91
C GLU A 56 1.63 -8.64 -4.08
N ILE A 57 2.42 -8.43 -5.10
CA ILE A 57 2.01 -7.65 -6.28
C ILE A 57 2.01 -8.56 -7.48
N MET A 58 0.82 -8.78 -8.04
CA MET A 58 0.64 -9.60 -9.24
C MET A 58 0.49 -8.68 -10.43
N ASN A 59 1.23 -8.94 -11.51
CA ASN A 59 1.00 -8.16 -12.73
C ASN A 59 -0.31 -8.60 -13.40
N LEU A 60 -0.94 -7.64 -14.08
CA LEU A 60 -2.12 -7.93 -14.89
C LEU A 60 -1.75 -8.98 -15.94
N PRO A 61 -2.51 -10.10 -16.07
CA PRO A 61 -2.23 -11.10 -17.08
C PRO A 61 -2.21 -10.51 -18.49
N GLU A 62 -1.36 -11.06 -19.35
CA GLU A 62 -1.24 -10.59 -20.72
C GLU A 62 -2.58 -10.66 -21.45
N GLY A 63 -2.94 -9.59 -22.15
CA GLY A 63 -4.20 -9.50 -22.88
C GLY A 63 -5.40 -9.10 -22.04
N GLU A 64 -5.25 -8.99 -20.72
CA GLU A 64 -6.31 -8.53 -19.85
C GLU A 64 -6.33 -7.00 -19.79
N GLU A 65 -7.52 -6.45 -19.80
CA GLU A 65 -7.74 -5.03 -19.62
C GLU A 65 -8.55 -4.78 -18.34
N THR A 66 -8.22 -3.71 -17.64
CA THR A 66 -9.02 -3.29 -16.50
C THR A 66 -10.11 -2.34 -16.99
N LEU A 67 -11.36 -2.69 -16.70
CA LEU A 67 -12.52 -1.83 -16.95
C LEU A 67 -13.00 -1.16 -15.67
N ARG A 68 -12.19 -1.21 -14.63
CA ARG A 68 -12.58 -0.73 -13.32
C ARG A 68 -12.71 0.78 -13.29
N GLU A 69 -13.89 1.25 -12.85
CA GLU A 69 -14.11 2.66 -12.60
C GLU A 69 -13.42 3.08 -11.29
N PRO A 70 -13.10 4.38 -11.15
CA PRO A 70 -12.55 4.90 -9.89
C PRO A 70 -13.46 4.57 -8.71
N ARG A 71 -12.84 4.16 -7.61
CA ARG A 71 -13.56 3.79 -6.40
C ARG A 71 -14.15 5.01 -5.72
N ARG A 72 -15.40 4.92 -5.27
CA ARG A 72 -16.06 5.96 -4.48
C ARG A 72 -15.84 5.71 -3.00
N LEU A 73 -15.93 6.77 -2.19
CA LEU A 73 -15.80 6.68 -0.74
C LEU A 73 -16.81 5.71 -0.10
N THR A 74 -17.98 5.59 -0.71
CA THR A 74 -19.07 4.78 -0.17
C THR A 74 -19.14 3.38 -0.74
N ASP A 75 -18.20 2.98 -1.58
CA ASP A 75 -18.16 1.61 -2.10
C ASP A 75 -17.83 0.65 -0.96
N LEU A 76 -18.56 -0.46 -0.92
CA LEU A 76 -18.39 -1.46 0.13
C LEU A 76 -17.08 -2.22 -0.03
N GLY A 77 -16.56 -2.72 1.08
CA GLY A 77 -15.42 -3.60 1.12
C GLY A 77 -14.12 -2.90 1.52
N PHE A 78 -13.01 -3.41 1.03
CA PHE A 78 -11.67 -2.90 1.34
C PHE A 78 -11.51 -1.47 0.83
N ARG A 79 -10.99 -0.58 1.68
CA ARG A 79 -10.86 0.84 1.35
C ARG A 79 -9.41 1.27 1.09
N HIS A 80 -8.53 1.09 2.07
CA HIS A 80 -7.14 1.53 1.92
C HIS A 80 -6.21 0.75 2.85
N ILE A 81 -4.91 0.94 2.66
CA ILE A 81 -3.87 0.44 3.54
C ILE A 81 -3.29 1.62 4.30
N GLY A 82 -3.22 1.51 5.63
CA GLY A 82 -2.61 2.53 6.47
C GLY A 82 -1.24 2.08 6.96
N PHE A 83 -0.27 3.01 6.97
CA PHE A 83 1.06 2.78 7.49
C PHE A 83 1.33 3.76 8.63
N LYS A 84 1.72 3.24 9.76
CA LYS A 84 2.09 4.08 10.89
C LYS A 84 3.53 4.54 10.73
N VAL A 85 3.76 5.85 10.88
CA VAL A 85 5.08 6.43 10.83
C VAL A 85 5.35 7.19 12.12
N TYR A 86 6.61 7.28 12.51
CA TYR A 86 7.00 7.98 13.73
C TYR A 86 6.97 9.49 13.53
N ASP A 87 7.49 9.98 12.39
CA ASP A 87 7.57 11.41 12.09
C ASP A 87 7.02 11.66 10.69
N LEU A 88 5.74 12.02 10.62
CA LEU A 88 5.04 12.20 9.36
C LEU A 88 5.60 13.36 8.54
N THR A 89 5.97 14.46 9.20
CA THR A 89 6.54 15.62 8.50
C THR A 89 7.82 15.22 7.76
N SER A 90 8.71 14.48 8.41
CA SER A 90 9.95 14.02 7.78
C SER A 90 9.68 13.08 6.60
N VAL A 91 8.73 12.16 6.74
CA VAL A 91 8.35 11.24 5.66
C VAL A 91 7.78 12.02 4.48
N TYR A 92 6.88 12.96 4.75
CA TYR A 92 6.27 13.79 3.73
C TYR A 92 7.34 14.61 2.98
N GLU A 93 8.21 15.30 3.70
CA GLU A 93 9.26 16.13 3.08
C GLU A 93 10.20 15.30 2.20
N ARG A 94 10.52 14.08 2.63
CA ARG A 94 11.38 13.19 1.85
C ARG A 94 10.72 12.70 0.57
N LEU A 95 9.40 12.49 0.58
CA LEU A 95 8.70 11.81 -0.51
C LEU A 95 7.87 12.74 -1.40
N LYS A 96 7.61 14.00 -1.01
CA LYS A 96 6.68 14.87 -1.72
C LYS A 96 7.04 15.13 -3.19
N ASP A 97 8.32 15.07 -3.55
CA ASP A 97 8.77 15.25 -4.93
C ASP A 97 8.81 13.95 -5.73
N LYS A 98 8.55 12.81 -5.06
CA LYS A 98 8.64 11.47 -5.67
C LYS A 98 7.29 10.79 -5.79
N ILE A 99 6.35 11.10 -4.91
CA ILE A 99 4.99 10.60 -4.96
C ILE A 99 4.01 11.75 -4.76
N SER A 100 2.80 11.59 -5.31
CA SER A 100 1.76 12.60 -5.21
C SER A 100 0.91 12.39 -3.97
N PHE A 101 0.99 13.32 -3.04
CA PHE A 101 0.08 13.36 -1.88
C PHE A 101 -1.13 14.22 -2.19
N ASP A 102 -2.27 13.90 -1.57
CA ASP A 102 -3.50 14.66 -1.77
C ASP A 102 -3.47 16.03 -1.08
N SER A 103 -2.64 16.17 -0.04
CA SER A 103 -2.48 17.40 0.73
C SER A 103 -1.20 17.33 1.55
N PRO A 104 -0.75 18.45 2.14
CA PRO A 104 0.23 18.37 3.24
C PRO A 104 -0.35 17.59 4.43
N PRO A 105 0.49 17.15 5.37
CA PRO A 105 0.01 16.48 6.57
C PRO A 105 -1.06 17.30 7.29
N ARG A 106 -2.11 16.62 7.73
CA ARG A 106 -3.25 17.24 8.41
C ARG A 106 -3.74 16.37 9.55
N LYS A 107 -4.47 16.98 10.48
CA LYS A 107 -5.09 16.26 11.58
C LYS A 107 -6.24 15.41 11.08
N ILE A 108 -6.42 14.25 11.71
CA ILE A 108 -7.57 13.39 11.44
C ILE A 108 -8.72 13.88 12.31
N GLN A 109 -9.84 14.22 11.68
CA GLN A 109 -11.02 14.68 12.40
C GLN A 109 -11.50 13.61 13.38
N GLY A 110 -11.71 14.02 14.64
CA GLY A 110 -12.22 13.13 15.68
C GLY A 110 -11.18 12.15 16.25
N ARG A 111 -9.92 12.30 15.91
CA ARG A 111 -8.85 11.40 16.36
C ARG A 111 -7.75 12.11 17.16
N GLY A 112 -8.10 13.20 17.85
CA GLY A 112 -7.16 13.93 18.69
C GLY A 112 -6.02 14.56 17.89
N ASN A 113 -4.79 14.29 18.30
CA ASN A 113 -3.59 14.84 17.64
C ASN A 113 -3.06 13.99 16.50
N ARG A 114 -3.75 12.92 16.13
CA ARG A 114 -3.30 12.07 15.03
C ARG A 114 -3.26 12.83 13.72
N MET A 115 -2.18 12.61 12.97
CA MET A 115 -1.94 13.27 11.69
C MET A 115 -1.93 12.23 10.58
N THR A 116 -2.31 12.66 9.38
CA THR A 116 -2.32 11.79 8.21
C THR A 116 -1.99 12.54 6.93
N VAL A 117 -1.59 11.80 5.93
CA VAL A 117 -1.52 12.24 4.54
C VAL A 117 -1.84 11.06 3.65
N PHE A 118 -2.70 11.27 2.64
CA PHE A 118 -3.13 10.22 1.72
C PHE A 118 -2.37 10.29 0.40
N PHE A 119 -2.19 9.13 -0.20
CA PHE A 119 -1.56 8.98 -1.51
C PHE A 119 -2.09 7.73 -2.19
N LYS A 120 -1.71 7.50 -3.43
CA LYS A 120 -2.10 6.32 -4.18
C LYS A 120 -0.87 5.66 -4.77
N ASP A 121 -0.95 4.33 -4.90
CA ASP A 121 0.07 3.61 -5.65
C ASP A 121 -0.09 3.89 -7.16
N PRO A 122 0.82 3.39 -8.03
CA PRO A 122 0.75 3.69 -9.45
C PRO A 122 -0.56 3.32 -10.16
N ASP A 123 -1.31 2.38 -9.60
CA ASP A 123 -2.58 1.93 -10.18
C ASP A 123 -3.81 2.41 -9.41
N GLY A 124 -3.63 3.37 -8.50
CA GLY A 124 -4.75 4.01 -7.82
C GLY A 124 -5.18 3.36 -6.51
N VAL A 125 -4.40 2.42 -5.98
CA VAL A 125 -4.68 1.84 -4.66
C VAL A 125 -4.47 2.93 -3.61
N GLU A 126 -5.52 3.22 -2.83
CA GLU A 126 -5.46 4.27 -1.80
C GLU A 126 -4.63 3.82 -0.61
N MET A 127 -3.79 4.71 -0.13
CA MET A 127 -2.91 4.48 1.02
C MET A 127 -2.79 5.73 1.85
N HIS A 128 -2.39 5.59 3.11
CA HIS A 128 -2.06 6.75 3.90
C HIS A 128 -0.98 6.44 4.95
N PHE A 129 -0.24 7.49 5.31
CA PHE A 129 0.62 7.48 6.47
C PHE A 129 -0.12 8.08 7.64
N VAL A 130 0.08 7.52 8.83
CA VAL A 130 -0.55 7.98 10.07
C VAL A 130 0.52 8.14 11.14
N GLN A 131 0.46 9.26 11.86
CA GLN A 131 1.27 9.52 13.04
C GLN A 131 0.34 9.72 14.24
N GLU A 132 0.65 9.06 15.32
CA GLU A 132 -0.08 9.24 16.58
C GLU A 132 0.39 10.45 17.40
#